data_f7be7b8440906769b1fa5427ae80f467
#
_entry.id   f7be7b8440906769b1fa5427ae80f467
#
_cell.length_a   1.000
_cell.length_b   1.000
_cell.length_c   1.000
_cell.angle_alpha   90.00
_cell.angle_beta   90.00
_cell.angle_gamma   90.00
#
_symmetry.space_group_name_H-M   'P 1'
#
loop_
_entity.id
_entity.type
_entity.pdbx_description
1 polymer ?
#
loop_
_entity_poly.entity_id
_entity_poly.type
_entity_poly.pdbx_seq_one_letter_code
_entity_poly.pdbx_strand_id
1 'polypeptide(L)'
;RFMRIGVNVEAVTDTHIMKINSVLLDEECAVIGISVSGRTEEVMTSLKAAKERGATTILMTSRKDKTFLGYCDEILLFAVKENLEKGKAISPQFPILVMVDILFSHILESDKFRREAIHEYTLNALDAR
;
A
#
# COMPACT_ATOMS: atom_id res chain seq x y z
N ARG A 1 -9.66 -7.37 -1.53
CA ARG A 1 -9.91 -7.69 -0.11
C ARG A 1 -10.33 -6.46 0.67
N PHE A 2 -9.61 -5.35 0.65
CA PHE A 2 -9.92 -4.13 1.42
C PHE A 2 -11.32 -3.57 1.14
N MET A 3 -11.73 -3.48 -0.12
CA MET A 3 -13.10 -3.06 -0.48
C MET A 3 -14.17 -3.91 0.20
N ARG A 4 -13.94 -5.20 0.36
CA ARG A 4 -14.92 -6.12 0.97
C ARG A 4 -15.14 -5.88 2.46
N ILE A 5 -14.24 -5.19 3.12
CA ILE A 5 -14.37 -4.75 4.52
C ILE A 5 -14.69 -3.26 4.63
N GLY A 6 -15.16 -2.64 3.54
CA GLY A 6 -15.61 -1.26 3.52
C GLY A 6 -14.51 -0.21 3.45
N VAL A 7 -13.31 -0.58 3.02
CA VAL A 7 -12.23 0.38 2.75
C VAL A 7 -12.30 0.82 1.29
N ASN A 8 -12.44 2.11 1.06
CA ASN A 8 -12.32 2.67 -0.27
C ASN A 8 -10.85 2.65 -0.68
N VAL A 9 -10.49 1.81 -1.64
CA VAL A 9 -9.11 1.59 -2.07
C VAL A 9 -9.04 1.45 -3.59
N GLU A 10 -8.03 2.07 -4.16
CA GLU A 10 -7.67 1.95 -5.57
C GLU A 10 -6.22 1.47 -5.68
N ALA A 11 -5.96 0.54 -6.59
CA ALA A 11 -4.62 0.10 -6.94
C ALA A 11 -4.24 0.67 -8.31
N VAL A 12 -3.17 1.45 -8.36
CA VAL A 12 -2.72 2.14 -9.56
C VAL A 12 -1.33 1.65 -9.94
N THR A 13 -1.17 1.22 -11.19
CA THR A 13 0.12 0.80 -11.76
C THR A 13 0.53 1.64 -12.97
N ASP A 14 -0.41 2.34 -13.58
CA ASP A 14 -0.11 3.28 -14.66
C ASP A 14 0.53 4.56 -14.11
N THR A 15 1.67 4.94 -14.67
CA THR A 15 2.47 6.06 -14.18
C THR A 15 1.82 7.43 -14.39
N HIS A 16 0.99 7.59 -15.43
CA HIS A 16 0.24 8.83 -15.66
C HIS A 16 -0.88 8.95 -14.65
N ILE A 17 -1.61 7.87 -14.40
CA ILE A 17 -2.68 7.83 -13.40
C ILE A 17 -2.12 8.04 -12.00
N MET A 18 -0.96 7.44 -11.66
CA MET A 18 -0.28 7.71 -10.38
C MET A 18 -0.05 9.21 -10.17
N LYS A 19 0.47 9.91 -11.18
CA LYS A 19 0.74 11.36 -11.12
C LYS A 19 -0.54 12.17 -10.97
N ILE A 20 -1.58 11.84 -11.72
CA ILE A 20 -2.87 12.52 -11.64
C ILE A 20 -3.49 12.31 -10.26
N ASN A 21 -3.58 11.06 -9.80
CA ASN A 21 -4.19 10.76 -8.51
C ASN A 21 -3.45 11.43 -7.36
N SER A 22 -2.11 11.42 -7.38
CA SER A 22 -1.31 11.98 -6.28
C SER A 22 -1.55 13.47 -6.01
N VAL A 23 -1.92 14.25 -7.03
CA VAL A 23 -2.22 15.68 -6.87
C VAL A 23 -3.68 15.97 -6.52
N LEU A 24 -4.55 14.96 -6.58
CA LEU A 24 -5.98 15.05 -6.23
C LEU A 24 -6.27 14.60 -4.80
N LEU A 25 -5.27 14.05 -4.10
CA LEU A 25 -5.40 13.61 -2.71
C LEU A 25 -5.46 14.80 -1.75
N ASP A 26 -5.94 14.55 -0.56
CA ASP A 26 -6.06 15.51 0.55
C ASP A 26 -5.69 14.85 1.89
N GLU A 27 -5.90 15.57 2.98
CA GLU A 27 -5.56 15.14 4.35
C GLU A 27 -6.38 13.93 4.86
N GLU A 28 -7.50 13.61 4.23
CA GLU A 28 -8.31 12.43 4.57
C GLU A 28 -7.84 11.17 3.84
N CYS A 29 -6.88 11.32 2.93
CA CYS A 29 -6.36 10.24 2.11
C CYS A 29 -5.06 9.66 2.68
N ALA A 30 -4.85 8.38 2.43
CA ALA A 30 -3.56 7.71 2.62
C ALA A 30 -3.08 7.09 1.31
N VAL A 31 -1.81 7.25 1.02
CA VAL A 31 -1.18 6.64 -0.15
C VAL A 31 -0.08 5.68 0.26
N ILE A 32 -0.09 4.49 -0.30
CA ILE A 32 0.94 3.49 -0.08
C ILE A 32 1.72 3.32 -1.38
N GLY A 33 2.96 3.80 -1.39
CA GLY A 33 3.90 3.54 -2.47
C GLY A 33 4.62 2.22 -2.26
N ILE A 34 4.68 1.38 -3.28
CA ILE A 34 5.36 0.09 -3.23
C ILE A 34 6.52 0.11 -4.21
N SER A 35 7.75 0.08 -3.69
CA SER A 35 8.97 0.02 -4.49
C SER A 35 10.03 -0.80 -3.78
N VAL A 36 10.27 -2.03 -4.26
CA VAL A 36 11.25 -2.94 -3.66
C VAL A 36 12.62 -2.27 -3.53
N SER A 37 13.12 -1.69 -4.62
CA SER A 37 14.42 -1.02 -4.64
C SER A 37 14.42 0.36 -3.97
N GLY A 38 13.26 0.96 -3.72
CA GLY A 38 13.14 2.35 -3.29
C GLY A 38 13.70 3.37 -4.29
N ARG A 39 13.72 3.01 -5.59
CA ARG A 39 14.29 3.82 -6.67
C ARG A 39 13.32 4.06 -7.84
N THR A 40 12.09 3.57 -7.76
CA THR A 40 11.08 3.77 -8.79
C THR A 40 10.67 5.24 -8.76
N GLU A 41 11.12 6.00 -9.73
CA GLU A 41 10.98 7.46 -9.76
C GLU A 41 9.52 7.89 -9.70
N GLU A 42 8.65 7.20 -10.41
CA GLU A 42 7.21 7.49 -10.45
C GLU A 42 6.57 7.34 -9.07
N VAL A 43 6.93 6.29 -8.34
CA VAL A 43 6.43 6.06 -6.97
C VAL A 43 6.93 7.16 -6.04
N MET A 44 8.23 7.48 -6.11
CA MET A 44 8.83 8.52 -5.25
C MET A 44 8.21 9.90 -5.53
N THR A 45 8.03 10.23 -6.81
CA THR A 45 7.43 11.51 -7.22
C THR A 45 5.97 11.60 -6.79
N SER A 46 5.21 10.53 -6.93
CA SER A 46 3.80 10.48 -6.51
C SER A 46 3.66 10.61 -4.99
N LEU A 47 4.54 9.97 -4.20
CA LEU A 47 4.54 10.13 -2.74
C LEU A 47 4.85 11.58 -2.32
N LYS A 48 5.81 12.23 -2.97
CA LYS A 48 6.13 13.65 -2.71
C LYS A 48 4.93 14.54 -2.99
N ALA A 49 4.31 14.39 -4.17
CA ALA A 49 3.13 15.16 -4.55
C ALA A 49 1.95 14.94 -3.59
N ALA A 50 1.70 13.69 -3.19
CA ALA A 50 0.67 13.37 -2.21
C ALA A 50 0.96 14.01 -0.84
N LYS A 51 2.22 14.01 -0.40
CA LYS A 51 2.65 14.66 0.85
C LYS A 51 2.40 16.17 0.82
N GLU A 52 2.70 16.83 -0.29
CA GLU A 52 2.43 18.26 -0.49
C GLU A 52 0.93 18.58 -0.44
N ARG A 53 0.07 17.62 -0.75
CA ARG A 53 -1.39 17.73 -0.66
C ARG A 53 -1.96 17.43 0.74
N GLY A 54 -1.10 17.05 1.70
CA GLY A 54 -1.50 16.73 3.06
C GLY A 54 -1.87 15.27 3.29
N ALA A 55 -1.83 14.42 2.27
CA ALA A 55 -2.13 13.00 2.41
C ALA A 55 -1.10 12.28 3.29
N THR A 56 -1.54 11.28 4.03
CA THR A 56 -0.65 10.37 4.76
C THR A 56 0.11 9.50 3.77
N THR A 57 1.45 9.52 3.84
CA THR A 57 2.31 8.82 2.88
C THR A 57 3.07 7.68 3.54
N ILE A 58 2.95 6.50 2.95
CA ILE A 58 3.56 5.26 3.43
C ILE A 58 4.38 4.65 2.29
N LEU A 59 5.63 4.31 2.55
CA LEU A 59 6.48 3.62 1.58
C LEU A 59 6.77 2.19 2.05
N MET A 60 6.42 1.21 1.22
CA MET A 60 6.86 -0.18 1.37
C MET A 60 8.10 -0.42 0.51
N THR A 61 9.23 -0.75 1.15
CA THR A 61 10.51 -0.92 0.45
C THR A 61 11.45 -1.85 1.20
N SER A 62 12.43 -2.42 0.50
CA SER A 62 13.54 -3.14 1.14
C SER A 62 14.75 -2.25 1.44
N ARG A 63 14.73 -0.99 0.98
CA ARG A 63 15.84 -0.07 1.10
C ARG A 63 15.72 0.82 2.33
N LYS A 64 16.79 0.87 3.12
CA LYS A 64 16.98 1.87 4.18
C LYS A 64 17.61 3.13 3.58
N ASP A 65 16.87 4.23 3.58
CA ASP A 65 17.37 5.52 3.12
C ASP A 65 16.70 6.64 3.91
N LYS A 66 17.50 7.44 4.60
CA LYS A 66 16.99 8.55 5.43
C LYS A 66 16.28 9.64 4.62
N THR A 67 16.56 9.73 3.31
CA THR A 67 15.91 10.71 2.43
C THR A 67 14.42 10.49 2.29
N PHE A 68 13.94 9.26 2.51
CA PHE A 68 12.51 8.96 2.49
C PHE A 68 11.72 9.70 3.58
N LEU A 69 12.33 9.97 4.73
CA LEU A 69 11.70 10.72 5.83
C LEU A 69 11.32 12.15 5.46
N GLY A 70 11.86 12.68 4.36
CA GLY A 70 11.49 14.00 3.86
C GLY A 70 10.11 14.08 3.22
N TYR A 71 9.52 12.94 2.85
CA TYR A 71 8.23 12.89 2.14
C TYR A 71 7.39 11.63 2.43
N CYS A 72 7.85 10.76 3.33
CA CYS A 72 7.07 9.63 3.82
C CYS A 72 6.84 9.79 5.31
N ASP A 73 5.58 9.64 5.75
CA ASP A 73 5.23 9.63 7.16
C ASP A 73 5.65 8.32 7.79
N GLU A 74 5.48 7.21 7.07
CA GLU A 74 5.85 5.88 7.52
C GLU A 74 6.63 5.11 6.45
N ILE A 75 7.61 4.32 6.89
CA ILE A 75 8.39 3.44 6.04
C ILE A 75 8.26 2.02 6.55
N LEU A 76 7.61 1.18 5.77
CA LEU A 76 7.47 -0.23 6.06
C LEU A 76 8.59 -1.00 5.35
N LEU A 77 9.60 -1.37 6.13
CA LEU A 77 10.76 -2.09 5.63
C LEU A 77 10.51 -3.60 5.63
N PHE A 78 10.82 -4.24 4.52
CA PHE A 78 10.86 -5.69 4.42
C PHE A 78 12.25 -6.17 3.97
N ALA A 79 12.64 -7.36 4.44
CA ALA A 79 13.91 -7.93 4.08
C ALA A 79 13.81 -8.66 2.73
N VAL A 80 14.69 -8.31 1.80
CA VAL A 80 15.01 -9.15 0.64
C VAL A 80 16.40 -9.75 0.94
N LYS A 81 16.48 -11.05 1.18
CA LYS A 81 17.79 -11.71 1.34
C LYS A 81 18.54 -11.64 0.02
N GLU A 82 19.81 -11.18 0.05
CA GLU A 82 20.70 -11.20 -1.12
C GLU A 82 20.82 -12.60 -1.75
N ASN A 83 20.70 -13.64 -0.94
CA ASN A 83 20.67 -15.02 -1.40
C ASN A 83 19.41 -15.39 -2.21
N LEU A 84 18.34 -14.62 -2.12
CA LEU A 84 17.16 -14.79 -2.96
C LEU A 84 17.41 -14.30 -4.40
N GLU A 85 18.27 -13.31 -4.57
CA GLU A 85 18.72 -12.85 -5.90
C GLU A 85 19.53 -13.92 -6.62
N LYS A 86 20.34 -14.68 -5.89
CA LYS A 86 21.14 -15.78 -6.42
C LYS A 86 20.38 -17.09 -6.57
N GLY A 87 19.38 -17.33 -5.72
CA GLY A 87 18.68 -18.60 -5.64
C GLY A 87 17.39 -18.71 -6.44
N LYS A 88 16.80 -17.61 -6.91
CA LYS A 88 15.50 -17.55 -7.64
C LYS A 88 14.33 -18.28 -6.94
N ALA A 89 14.45 -18.59 -5.66
CA ALA A 89 13.51 -19.49 -4.98
C ALA A 89 12.25 -18.78 -4.48
N ILE A 90 12.29 -17.48 -4.16
CA ILE A 90 11.15 -16.71 -3.64
C ILE A 90 11.09 -15.37 -4.37
N SER A 91 9.90 -15.04 -4.89
CA SER A 91 9.66 -13.75 -5.54
C SER A 91 9.86 -12.59 -4.56
N PRO A 92 10.50 -11.48 -4.98
CA PRO A 92 10.59 -10.24 -4.17
C PRO A 92 9.23 -9.67 -3.75
N GLN A 93 8.16 -10.05 -4.44
CA GLN A 93 6.80 -9.64 -4.09
C GLN A 93 6.23 -10.38 -2.87
N PHE A 94 6.77 -11.54 -2.51
CA PHE A 94 6.28 -12.33 -1.38
C PHE A 94 6.25 -11.54 -0.05
N PRO A 95 7.33 -10.89 0.40
CA PRO A 95 7.27 -10.08 1.61
C PRO A 95 6.29 -8.90 1.52
N ILE A 96 6.05 -8.35 0.33
CA ILE A 96 5.04 -7.30 0.13
C ILE A 96 3.64 -7.85 0.38
N LEU A 97 3.32 -9.03 -0.13
CA LEU A 97 2.03 -9.70 0.12
C LEU A 97 1.80 -9.94 1.62
N VAL A 98 2.83 -10.40 2.33
CA VAL A 98 2.77 -10.60 3.79
C VAL A 98 2.49 -9.26 4.49
N MET A 99 3.16 -8.18 4.11
CA MET A 99 2.93 -6.85 4.69
C MET A 99 1.52 -6.34 4.41
N VAL A 100 1.01 -6.54 3.21
CA VAL A 100 -0.37 -6.19 2.85
C VAL A 100 -1.38 -7.00 3.67
N ASP A 101 -1.12 -8.28 3.92
CA ASP A 101 -1.96 -9.11 4.77
C ASP A 101 -1.94 -8.68 6.24
N ILE A 102 -0.78 -8.27 6.75
CA ILE A 102 -0.65 -7.69 8.11
C ILE A 102 -1.47 -6.40 8.20
N LEU A 103 -1.35 -5.49 7.24
CA LEU A 103 -2.15 -4.27 7.20
C LEU A 103 -3.65 -4.56 7.13
N PHE A 104 -4.05 -5.51 6.30
CA PHE A 104 -5.43 -5.95 6.21
C PHE A 104 -5.96 -6.42 7.57
N SER A 105 -5.20 -7.26 8.27
CA SER A 105 -5.56 -7.79 9.59
C SER A 105 -5.71 -6.67 10.61
N HIS A 106 -4.79 -5.71 10.65
CA HIS A 106 -4.88 -4.57 11.55
C HIS A 106 -6.10 -3.68 11.27
N ILE A 107 -6.38 -3.42 10.01
CA ILE A 107 -7.57 -2.63 9.62
C ILE A 107 -8.85 -3.39 9.97
N LEU A 108 -8.90 -4.70 9.75
CA LEU A 108 -10.05 -5.53 10.12
C LEU A 108 -10.28 -5.46 11.63
N GLU A 109 -9.25 -5.66 12.44
CA GLU A 109 -9.35 -5.64 13.91
C GLU A 109 -9.64 -4.26 14.49
N SER A 110 -9.33 -3.17 13.79
CA SER A 110 -9.55 -1.79 14.29
C SER A 110 -11.03 -1.47 14.52
N ASP A 111 -11.94 -2.10 13.79
CA ASP A 111 -13.41 -2.02 13.95
C ASP A 111 -14.02 -3.36 13.48
N LYS A 112 -13.67 -4.41 14.20
CA LYS A 112 -13.94 -5.79 13.80
C LYS A 112 -15.42 -6.04 13.51
N PHE A 113 -16.28 -5.66 14.43
CA PHE A 113 -17.71 -5.93 14.33
C PHE A 113 -18.32 -5.31 13.06
N ARG A 114 -18.04 -4.04 12.82
CA ARG A 114 -18.52 -3.33 11.63
C ARG A 114 -17.95 -3.93 10.34
N ARG A 115 -16.65 -4.23 10.34
CA ARG A 115 -15.96 -4.72 9.13
C ARG A 115 -16.34 -6.15 8.78
N GLU A 116 -16.57 -7.00 9.75
CA GLU A 116 -17.11 -8.35 9.53
C GLU A 116 -18.53 -8.30 8.98
N ALA A 117 -19.39 -7.42 9.50
CA ALA A 117 -20.74 -7.25 8.97
C ALA A 117 -20.74 -6.75 7.51
N ILE A 118 -19.86 -5.81 7.15
CA ILE A 118 -19.69 -5.35 5.77
C ILE A 118 -19.16 -6.49 4.88
N HIS A 119 -18.24 -7.30 5.39
CA HIS A 119 -17.71 -8.43 4.66
C HIS A 119 -18.79 -9.46 4.34
N GLU A 120 -19.62 -9.83 5.30
CA GLU A 120 -20.77 -10.72 5.08
C GLU A 120 -21.74 -10.14 4.05
N TYR A 121 -22.06 -8.85 4.17
CA TYR A 121 -22.93 -8.16 3.23
C TYR A 121 -22.40 -8.23 1.78
N THR A 122 -21.10 -8.01 1.61
CA THR A 122 -20.45 -8.08 0.28
C THR A 122 -20.34 -9.52 -0.25
N LEU A 123 -20.22 -10.52 0.62
CA LEU A 123 -20.29 -11.94 0.22
C LEU A 123 -21.67 -12.27 -0.33
N ASN A 124 -22.72 -11.93 0.41
CA ASN A 124 -24.11 -12.20 0.02
C ASN A 124 -24.46 -11.54 -1.32
N ALA A 125 -23.90 -10.35 -1.60
CA ALA A 125 -24.11 -9.67 -2.88
C ALA A 125 -23.49 -10.42 -4.07
N LEU A 126 -22.45 -11.22 -3.85
CA LEU A 126 -21.82 -12.05 -4.89
C LEU A 126 -22.59 -13.37 -5.10
N ASP A 127 -23.25 -13.87 -4.06
CA ASP A 127 -24.01 -15.13 -4.11
C ASP A 127 -25.47 -14.93 -4.55
N ALA A 128 -25.96 -13.69 -4.55
CA ALA A 128 -27.27 -13.34 -5.08
C ALA A 128 -27.28 -13.49 -6.61
N ARG A 129 -27.78 -14.65 -7.09
CA ARG A 129 -28.07 -14.94 -8.49
C ARG A 129 -29.54 -14.68 -8.80
#